data_8b5b4a70d183b4d38b01045bf79702dd
#
_entry.id   8b5b4a70d183b4d38b01045bf79702dd
#
_cell.length_a   1.000
_cell.length_b   1.000
_cell.length_c   1.000
_cell.angle_alpha   90.00
_cell.angle_beta   90.00
_cell.angle_gamma   90.00
#
_symmetry.space_group_name_H-M   'P 1'
#
loop_
_entity.id
_entity.type
_entity.pdbx_description
1 polymer ?
#
loop_
_entity_poly.entity_id
_entity_poly.type
_entity_poly.pdbx_seq_one_letter_code
_entity_poly.pdbx_strand_id
1 'polypeptide(L)'
;LFGVAQKRQRGEEKMIDPMTALAGIQSAISMVKKASKVANDLGSLAPMIGKMFDAKSTATKALIEAKKSKKGSNMGTALQIEMALEQARAFEEELKMLFMQTGKIDVWNKIKARQEAMDADDAQELRLY
;
A
#
# COMPACT_ATOMS: atom_id res chain seq x y z
N LEU A 1 7.59 32.36 -5.57
CA LEU A 1 8.17 31.75 -4.36
C LEU A 1 7.34 30.55 -3.86
N PHE A 2 6.04 30.72 -3.77
CA PHE A 2 5.17 29.63 -3.31
C PHE A 2 5.13 28.48 -4.31
N GLY A 3 5.13 28.79 -5.60
CA GLY A 3 5.14 27.78 -6.65
C GLY A 3 6.39 26.91 -6.61
N VAL A 4 7.53 27.52 -6.28
CA VAL A 4 8.80 26.77 -6.17
C VAL A 4 8.76 25.80 -5.00
N ALA A 5 8.22 26.23 -3.84
CA ALA A 5 8.10 25.37 -2.67
C ALA A 5 7.19 24.18 -2.96
N GLN A 6 6.07 24.41 -3.65
CA GLN A 6 5.16 23.34 -4.03
C GLN A 6 5.80 22.33 -4.98
N LYS A 7 6.60 22.83 -5.93
CA LYS A 7 7.32 21.94 -6.85
C LYS A 7 8.32 21.07 -6.12
N ARG A 8 9.00 21.61 -5.10
CA ARG A 8 9.93 20.83 -4.29
C ARG A 8 9.20 19.71 -3.55
N GLN A 9 8.04 20.01 -2.98
CA GLN A 9 7.25 19.01 -2.29
C GLN A 9 6.82 17.90 -3.22
N ARG A 10 6.40 18.23 -4.42
CA ARG A 10 6.04 17.23 -5.43
C ARG A 10 7.24 16.38 -5.82
N GLY A 11 8.42 16.99 -5.92
CA GLY A 11 9.65 16.28 -6.22
C GLY A 11 9.99 15.29 -5.11
N GLU A 12 9.82 15.71 -3.87
CA GLU A 12 10.05 14.84 -2.70
C GLU A 12 9.07 13.69 -2.66
N GLU A 13 7.79 13.93 -2.99
CA GLU A 13 6.78 12.89 -3.06
C GLU A 13 7.10 11.84 -4.12
N LYS A 14 7.66 12.27 -5.26
CA LYS A 14 8.06 11.35 -6.32
C LYS A 14 9.27 10.51 -5.93
N MET A 15 10.11 11.03 -5.05
CA MET A 15 11.31 10.35 -4.57
C MET A 15 11.02 9.73 -3.21
N ILE A 16 10.12 8.75 -3.20
CA ILE A 16 9.76 8.05 -1.97
C ILE A 16 10.96 7.27 -1.48
N ASP A 17 11.36 7.54 -0.25
CA ASP A 17 12.43 6.80 0.41
C ASP A 17 11.97 5.34 0.60
N PRO A 18 12.74 4.37 0.09
CA PRO A 18 12.39 2.95 0.26
C PRO A 18 12.17 2.54 1.71
N MET A 19 12.97 3.06 2.63
CA MET A 19 12.82 2.74 4.05
C MET A 19 11.52 3.28 4.64
N THR A 20 11.12 4.47 4.22
CA THR A 20 9.85 5.07 4.65
C THR A 20 8.67 4.26 4.10
N ALA A 21 8.76 3.83 2.85
CA ALA A 21 7.72 3.00 2.23
C ALA A 21 7.60 1.65 2.93
N LEU A 22 8.73 1.03 3.28
CA LEU A 22 8.75 -0.22 4.02
C LEU A 22 8.10 -0.06 5.39
N ALA A 23 8.48 0.98 6.13
CA ALA A 23 7.89 1.26 7.44
C ALA A 23 6.39 1.52 7.32
N GLY A 24 5.97 2.22 6.27
CA GLY A 24 4.57 2.52 6.03
C GLY A 24 3.71 1.29 5.84
N ILE A 25 4.16 0.34 5.01
CA ILE A 25 3.38 -0.87 4.78
C ILE A 25 3.36 -1.78 6.01
N GLN A 26 4.49 -1.90 6.72
CA GLN A 26 4.54 -2.69 7.94
C GLN A 26 3.61 -2.11 9.01
N SER A 27 3.60 -0.80 9.16
CA SER A 27 2.74 -0.10 10.11
C SER A 27 1.26 -0.30 9.75
N ALA A 28 0.91 -0.17 8.47
CA ALA A 28 -0.46 -0.33 8.01
C ALA A 28 -0.97 -1.75 8.28
N ILE A 29 -0.17 -2.76 7.98
CA ILE A 29 -0.52 -4.16 8.26
C ILE A 29 -0.76 -4.36 9.76
N SER A 30 0.13 -3.84 10.58
CA SER A 30 0.02 -3.96 12.03
C SER A 30 -1.25 -3.31 12.55
N MET A 31 -1.59 -2.12 12.05
CA MET A 31 -2.80 -1.41 12.45
C MET A 31 -4.06 -2.19 12.11
N VAL A 32 -4.13 -2.75 10.90
CA VAL A 32 -5.30 -3.52 10.49
C VAL A 32 -5.40 -4.81 11.30
N LYS A 33 -4.28 -5.48 11.56
CA LYS A 33 -4.28 -6.68 12.40
C LYS A 33 -4.82 -6.41 13.79
N LYS A 34 -4.38 -5.34 14.42
CA LYS A 34 -4.85 -4.97 15.76
C LYS A 34 -6.34 -4.61 15.74
N ALA A 35 -6.75 -3.82 14.76
CA ALA A 35 -8.14 -3.39 14.64
C ALA A 35 -9.07 -4.57 14.37
N SER A 36 -8.65 -5.55 13.57
CA SER A 36 -9.47 -6.70 13.23
C SER A 36 -9.76 -7.59 14.43
N LYS A 37 -8.87 -7.60 15.43
CA LYS A 37 -9.05 -8.40 16.65
C LYS A 37 -10.12 -7.83 17.59
N VAL A 38 -10.35 -6.52 17.54
CA VAL A 38 -11.26 -5.84 18.47
C VAL A 38 -12.50 -5.27 17.78
N ALA A 39 -12.59 -5.36 16.47
CA ALA A 39 -13.72 -4.79 15.74
C ALA A 39 -14.97 -5.64 15.93
N ASN A 40 -16.07 -4.98 16.27
CA ASN A 40 -17.39 -5.62 16.35
C ASN A 40 -18.00 -5.77 14.96
N ASP A 41 -17.63 -4.88 14.04
CA ASP A 41 -18.11 -4.88 12.65
C ASP A 41 -16.92 -4.75 11.73
N LEU A 42 -16.67 -5.77 10.90
CA LEU A 42 -15.57 -5.76 9.96
C LEU A 42 -15.70 -4.67 8.90
N GLY A 43 -16.94 -4.26 8.60
CA GLY A 43 -17.15 -3.15 7.67
C GLY A 43 -16.52 -1.85 8.13
N SER A 44 -16.37 -1.66 9.45
CA SER A 44 -15.74 -0.47 10.01
C SER A 44 -14.24 -0.40 9.70
N LEU A 45 -13.64 -1.49 9.28
CA LEU A 45 -12.22 -1.56 8.93
C LEU A 45 -11.93 -1.05 7.52
N ALA A 46 -12.95 -0.79 6.71
CA ALA A 46 -12.76 -0.41 5.32
C ALA A 46 -11.78 0.76 5.13
N PRO A 47 -11.87 1.87 5.90
CA PRO A 47 -10.89 2.96 5.74
C PRO A 47 -9.47 2.54 6.05
N MET A 48 -9.27 1.68 7.06
CA MET A 48 -7.94 1.22 7.44
C MET A 48 -7.36 0.26 6.41
N ILE A 49 -8.21 -0.62 5.86
CA ILE A 49 -7.80 -1.52 4.77
C ILE A 49 -7.44 -0.71 3.53
N GLY A 50 -8.20 0.35 3.25
CA GLY A 50 -7.87 1.27 2.16
C GLY A 50 -6.49 1.90 2.33
N LYS A 51 -6.14 2.31 3.53
CA LYS A 51 -4.81 2.85 3.84
C LYS A 51 -3.72 1.80 3.65
N MET A 52 -4.01 0.54 3.98
CA MET A 52 -3.07 -0.55 3.76
C MET A 52 -2.83 -0.75 2.26
N PHE A 53 -3.86 -0.69 1.43
CA PHE A 53 -3.72 -0.78 -0.01
C PHE A 53 -2.93 0.40 -0.58
N ASP A 54 -3.15 1.61 -0.07
CA ASP A 54 -2.37 2.78 -0.47
C ASP A 54 -0.89 2.60 -0.11
N ALA A 55 -0.59 2.10 1.08
CA ALA A 55 0.78 1.82 1.50
C ALA A 55 1.41 0.74 0.64
N LYS A 56 0.64 -0.27 0.23
CA LYS A 56 1.10 -1.32 -0.68
C LYS A 56 1.46 -0.75 -2.05
N SER A 57 0.63 0.15 -2.58
CA SER A 57 0.90 0.84 -3.83
C SER A 57 2.17 1.68 -3.74
N THR A 58 2.31 2.45 -2.68
CA THR A 58 3.51 3.25 -2.42
C THR A 58 4.75 2.38 -2.34
N ALA A 59 4.67 1.26 -1.62
CA ALA A 59 5.78 0.33 -1.48
C ALA A 59 6.16 -0.29 -2.82
N THR A 60 5.19 -0.59 -3.67
CA THR A 60 5.45 -1.13 -5.00
C THR A 60 6.21 -0.13 -5.87
N LYS A 61 5.81 1.14 -5.83
CA LYS A 61 6.51 2.20 -6.56
C LYS A 61 7.93 2.38 -6.04
N ALA A 62 8.11 2.36 -4.72
CA ALA A 62 9.43 2.47 -4.11
C ALA A 62 10.32 1.29 -4.49
N LEU A 63 9.76 0.08 -4.58
CA LEU A 63 10.48 -1.10 -5.00
C LEU A 63 11.01 -0.96 -6.43
N ILE A 64 10.18 -0.47 -7.34
CA ILE A 64 10.57 -0.24 -8.72
C ILE A 64 11.72 0.77 -8.79
N GLU A 65 11.61 1.87 -8.06
CA GLU A 65 12.67 2.89 -8.02
C GLU A 65 13.97 2.33 -7.43
N ALA A 66 13.89 1.55 -6.38
CA ALA A 66 15.06 0.95 -5.75
C ALA A 66 15.77 0.00 -6.70
N LYS A 67 15.04 -0.78 -7.48
CA LYS A 67 15.61 -1.70 -8.46
C LYS A 67 16.29 -0.95 -9.61
N LYS A 68 15.75 0.19 -10.01
CA LYS A 68 16.33 1.00 -11.09
C LYS A 68 17.64 1.65 -10.69
N SER A 69 17.82 1.98 -9.41
CA SER A 69 19.00 2.72 -8.95
C SER A 69 20.28 1.92 -8.97
N LYS A 70 20.21 0.59 -8.93
CA LYS A 70 21.35 -0.34 -8.96
C LYS A 70 22.38 -0.14 -7.85
N LYS A 71 22.07 0.61 -6.83
CA LYS A 71 22.94 0.77 -5.67
C LYS A 71 22.78 -0.42 -4.74
N GLY A 72 23.87 -0.92 -4.18
CA GLY A 72 23.86 -2.10 -3.31
C GLY A 72 22.96 -1.94 -2.09
N SER A 73 22.99 -0.76 -1.45
CA SER A 73 22.14 -0.49 -0.30
C SER A 73 20.66 -0.51 -0.64
N ASN A 74 20.31 -0.07 -1.86
CA ASN A 74 18.91 -0.09 -2.32
C ASN A 74 18.46 -1.49 -2.68
N MET A 75 19.38 -2.38 -3.10
CA MET A 75 19.04 -3.78 -3.37
C MET A 75 18.60 -4.51 -2.11
N GLY A 76 19.28 -4.27 -0.99
CA GLY A 76 18.89 -4.86 0.29
C GLY A 76 17.53 -4.37 0.75
N THR A 77 17.29 -3.08 0.61
CA THR A 77 16.00 -2.49 0.97
C THR A 77 14.89 -3.01 0.03
N ALA A 78 15.19 -3.15 -1.26
CA ALA A 78 14.23 -3.71 -2.23
C ALA A 78 13.77 -5.11 -1.81
N LEU A 79 14.70 -5.96 -1.37
CA LEU A 79 14.36 -7.30 -0.90
C LEU A 79 13.44 -7.24 0.30
N GLN A 80 13.70 -6.33 1.25
CA GLN A 80 12.85 -6.16 2.42
C GLN A 80 11.43 -5.71 2.03
N ILE A 81 11.32 -4.82 1.04
CA ILE A 81 10.03 -4.38 0.53
C ILE A 81 9.28 -5.54 -0.12
N GLU A 82 9.98 -6.36 -0.92
CA GLU A 82 9.35 -7.53 -1.53
C GLU A 82 8.78 -8.48 -0.48
N MET A 83 9.52 -8.72 0.60
CA MET A 83 9.05 -9.55 1.69
C MET A 83 7.83 -8.94 2.39
N ALA A 84 7.84 -7.63 2.60
CA ALA A 84 6.70 -6.94 3.21
C ALA A 84 5.46 -7.00 2.30
N LEU A 85 5.64 -6.88 1.00
CA LEU A 85 4.55 -6.99 0.03
C LEU A 85 3.95 -8.40 0.03
N GLU A 86 4.78 -9.43 0.16
CA GLU A 86 4.29 -10.81 0.29
C GLU A 86 3.50 -11.00 1.57
N GLN A 87 3.97 -10.43 2.68
CA GLN A 87 3.23 -10.44 3.93
C GLN A 87 1.88 -9.76 3.78
N ALA A 88 1.84 -8.64 3.05
CA ALA A 88 0.60 -7.91 2.79
C ALA A 88 -0.37 -8.78 2.01
N ARG A 89 0.09 -9.48 0.98
CA ARG A 89 -0.76 -10.38 0.19
C ARG A 89 -1.32 -11.52 1.02
N ALA A 90 -0.48 -12.12 1.85
CA ALA A 90 -0.92 -13.19 2.75
C ALA A 90 -1.98 -12.67 3.73
N PHE A 91 -1.77 -11.47 4.26
CA PHE A 91 -2.72 -10.86 5.17
C PHE A 91 -4.04 -10.50 4.46
N GLU A 92 -3.97 -10.05 3.20
CA GLU A 92 -5.19 -9.81 2.40
C GLU A 92 -6.04 -11.07 2.29
N GLU A 93 -5.41 -12.22 2.09
CA GLU A 93 -6.13 -13.49 2.02
C GLU A 93 -6.78 -13.83 3.37
N GLU A 94 -6.08 -13.57 4.47
CA GLU A 94 -6.65 -13.76 5.81
C GLU A 94 -7.87 -12.85 6.03
N LEU A 95 -7.77 -11.60 5.62
CA LEU A 95 -8.87 -10.64 5.73
C LEU A 95 -10.07 -11.08 4.88
N LYS A 96 -9.81 -11.53 3.66
CA LYS A 96 -10.87 -12.03 2.78
C LYS A 96 -11.62 -13.17 3.45
N MET A 97 -10.88 -14.12 4.04
CA MET A 97 -11.48 -15.23 4.74
C MET A 97 -12.35 -14.78 5.91
N LEU A 98 -11.86 -13.80 6.67
CA LEU A 98 -12.63 -13.23 7.78
C LEU A 98 -13.94 -12.60 7.30
N PHE A 99 -13.88 -11.82 6.22
CA PHE A 99 -15.08 -11.21 5.64
C PHE A 99 -16.06 -12.26 5.13
N MET A 100 -15.55 -13.34 4.52
CA MET A 100 -16.40 -14.44 4.07
C MET A 100 -17.08 -15.13 5.24
N GLN A 101 -16.33 -15.45 6.31
CA GLN A 101 -16.84 -16.14 7.47
C GLN A 101 -17.92 -15.36 8.21
N THR A 102 -17.82 -14.03 8.17
CA THR A 102 -18.80 -13.16 8.84
C THR A 102 -19.94 -12.74 7.91
N GLY A 103 -19.97 -13.24 6.68
CA GLY A 103 -21.01 -12.92 5.72
C GLY A 103 -20.88 -11.53 5.10
N LYS A 104 -19.70 -10.94 5.13
CA LYS A 104 -19.44 -9.58 4.64
C LYS A 104 -18.53 -9.54 3.42
N ILE A 105 -18.52 -10.61 2.64
CA ILE A 105 -17.68 -10.66 1.44
C ILE A 105 -18.03 -9.52 0.45
N ASP A 106 -19.26 -9.05 0.47
CA ASP A 106 -19.68 -7.92 -0.38
C ASP A 106 -18.87 -6.67 -0.08
N VAL A 107 -18.63 -6.41 1.21
CA VAL A 107 -17.83 -5.26 1.64
C VAL A 107 -16.40 -5.41 1.16
N TRP A 108 -15.82 -6.60 1.31
CA TRP A 108 -14.48 -6.89 0.83
C TRP A 108 -14.37 -6.64 -0.67
N ASN A 109 -15.32 -7.14 -1.43
CA ASN A 109 -15.33 -6.97 -2.89
C ASN A 109 -15.41 -5.51 -3.29
N LYS A 110 -16.16 -4.68 -2.56
CA LYS A 110 -16.22 -3.24 -2.82
C LYS A 110 -14.88 -2.57 -2.54
N ILE A 111 -14.22 -2.94 -1.46
CA ILE A 111 -12.89 -2.39 -1.13
C ILE A 111 -11.89 -2.75 -2.22
N LYS A 112 -11.88 -4.00 -2.67
CA LYS A 112 -10.98 -4.47 -3.72
C LYS A 112 -11.26 -3.79 -5.05
N ALA A 113 -12.52 -3.63 -5.41
CA ALA A 113 -12.90 -2.98 -6.67
C ALA A 113 -12.42 -1.53 -6.70
N ARG A 114 -12.56 -0.82 -5.57
CA ARG A 114 -12.09 0.55 -5.46
C ARG A 114 -10.57 0.63 -5.61
N GLN A 115 -9.85 -0.31 -5.00
CA GLN A 115 -8.40 -0.38 -5.11
C GLN A 115 -7.96 -0.64 -6.55
N GLU A 116 -8.60 -1.58 -7.22
CA GLU A 116 -8.28 -1.91 -8.61
C GLU A 116 -8.53 -0.73 -9.54
N ALA A 117 -9.60 0.04 -9.31
CA ALA A 117 -9.88 1.24 -10.08
C ALA A 117 -8.79 2.30 -9.90
N MET A 118 -8.32 2.50 -8.68
CA MET A 118 -7.23 3.43 -8.39
C MET A 118 -5.93 2.98 -9.05
N ASP A 119 -5.62 1.69 -8.98
CA ASP A 119 -4.42 1.12 -9.61
C ASP A 119 -4.47 1.28 -11.14
N ALA A 120 -5.64 1.13 -11.73
CA ALA A 120 -5.82 1.32 -13.18
C ALA A 120 -5.59 2.77 -13.57
N ASP A 121 -6.09 3.73 -12.77
CA ASP A 121 -5.86 5.15 -13.01
C ASP A 121 -4.38 5.50 -12.92
N ASP A 122 -3.69 4.98 -11.91
CA ASP A 122 -2.26 5.18 -11.73
C ASP A 122 -1.46 4.62 -12.92
N ALA A 123 -1.83 3.43 -13.38
CA ALA A 123 -1.17 2.81 -14.54
C ALA A 123 -1.38 3.64 -15.80
N GLN A 124 -2.57 4.20 -15.96
CA GLN A 124 -2.90 5.02 -17.10
C GLN A 124 -2.10 6.33 -17.10
N GLU A 125 -1.96 6.97 -15.93
CA GLU A 125 -1.12 8.15 -15.78
C GLU A 125 0.32 7.87 -16.15
N LEU A 126 0.85 6.73 -15.72
CA LEU A 126 2.22 6.34 -16.04
C LEU A 126 2.44 6.16 -17.54
N ARG A 127 1.43 5.72 -18.28
CA ARG A 127 1.52 5.56 -19.74
C ARG A 127 1.55 6.90 -20.46
N LEU A 128 0.98 7.94 -19.88
CA LEU A 128 0.95 9.27 -20.51
C LEU A 128 2.29 9.98 -20.40
N TYR A 129 3.19 9.53 -19.57
CA TYR A 129 4.52 10.05 -19.44
C TYR A 129 5.54 9.12 -20.10
#